data_f4210f82d16023aa7f1df1ae95cc39ef
#
_entry.id   f4210f82d16023aa7f1df1ae95cc39ef
#
_cell.length_a   1.000
_cell.length_b   1.000
_cell.length_c   1.000
_cell.angle_alpha   90.00
_cell.angle_beta   90.00
_cell.angle_gamma   90.00
#
_symmetry.space_group_name_H-M   'P 1'
#
loop_
_entity.id
_entity.type
_entity.pdbx_description
1 polymer ?
#
loop_
_entity_poly.entity_id
_entity_poly.type
_entity_poly.pdbx_seq_one_letter_code
_entity_poly.pdbx_strand_id
1 'polypeptide(L)'
;MSQRFQASQWVPYPVELVFAFFANPSNLAHMFPPQLRARVEDIRMAPAPVRPVAQDAARRFLSVAAGSGSEILVSFRPAPWIPTRVTWLARITEFAWNSHFADEQARGPFQTFRHRHGITAEWRDGQEGTLVTDEIEFALGYGFLGLIGEGMVRKRLEQSFAFRHQRLPEILSIASRQAARRG
;
A
#
# COMPACT_ATOMS: atom_id res chain seq x y z
N MET A 1 -4.17 -13.48 20.03
CA MET A 1 -3.04 -14.05 19.25
C MET A 1 -2.79 -13.18 18.04
N SER A 2 -1.55 -13.10 17.52
CA SER A 2 -1.28 -12.40 16.26
C SER A 2 -1.68 -13.27 15.07
N GLN A 3 -2.29 -12.67 14.07
CA GLN A 3 -2.69 -13.29 12.80
C GLN A 3 -1.79 -12.80 11.68
N ARG A 4 -1.62 -13.63 10.65
CA ARG A 4 -0.89 -13.29 9.43
C ARG A 4 -1.77 -13.41 8.20
N PHE A 5 -1.60 -12.45 7.29
CA PHE A 5 -2.17 -12.46 5.96
C PHE A 5 -1.07 -12.14 4.94
N GLN A 6 -1.05 -12.86 3.84
CA GLN A 6 -0.08 -12.63 2.76
C GLN A 6 -0.80 -12.58 1.42
N ALA A 7 -0.33 -11.71 0.54
CA ALA A 7 -0.77 -11.63 -0.84
C ALA A 7 0.42 -11.31 -1.74
N SER A 8 0.35 -11.71 -3.01
CA SER A 8 1.38 -11.34 -3.98
C SER A 8 0.77 -11.14 -5.36
N GLN A 9 1.37 -10.25 -6.15
CA GLN A 9 0.99 -9.98 -7.52
C GLN A 9 2.21 -9.62 -8.34
N TRP A 10 2.39 -10.27 -9.48
CA TRP A 10 3.34 -9.83 -10.48
C TRP A 10 2.66 -8.84 -11.45
N VAL A 11 3.40 -7.79 -11.84
CA VAL A 11 2.92 -6.78 -12.80
C VAL A 11 4.03 -6.50 -13.83
N PRO A 12 3.69 -6.31 -15.13
CA PRO A 12 4.66 -6.12 -16.21
C PRO A 12 5.16 -4.68 -16.29
N TYR A 13 5.69 -4.17 -15.19
CA TYR A 13 6.22 -2.80 -15.06
C TYR A 13 7.54 -2.81 -14.29
N PRO A 14 8.48 -1.88 -14.62
CA PRO A 14 9.76 -1.82 -13.93
C PRO A 14 9.60 -1.47 -12.45
N VAL A 15 10.48 -2.00 -11.62
CA VAL A 15 10.43 -1.87 -10.15
C VAL A 15 10.42 -0.41 -9.70
N GLU A 16 11.11 0.47 -10.40
CA GLU A 16 11.18 1.89 -10.08
C GLU A 16 9.81 2.59 -10.21
N LEU A 17 9.01 2.24 -11.23
CA LEU A 17 7.66 2.75 -11.41
C LEU A 17 6.74 2.23 -10.33
N VAL A 18 6.77 0.92 -10.10
CA VAL A 18 5.89 0.26 -9.12
C VAL A 18 6.20 0.79 -7.72
N PHE A 19 7.48 0.87 -7.35
CA PHE A 19 7.89 1.42 -6.06
C PHE A 19 7.47 2.89 -5.91
N ALA A 20 7.72 3.73 -6.92
CA ALA A 20 7.35 5.14 -6.91
C ALA A 20 5.82 5.33 -6.76
N PHE A 21 5.02 4.42 -7.33
CA PHE A 21 3.56 4.43 -7.17
C PHE A 21 3.15 4.10 -5.73
N PHE A 22 3.67 3.00 -5.17
CA PHE A 22 3.30 2.55 -3.83
C PHE A 22 3.82 3.49 -2.72
N ALA A 23 5.02 4.05 -2.88
CA ALA A 23 5.62 4.96 -1.92
C ALA A 23 4.95 6.35 -1.85
N ASN A 24 4.10 6.69 -2.82
CA ASN A 24 3.35 7.95 -2.83
C ASN A 24 2.02 7.79 -2.09
N PRO A 25 1.85 8.39 -0.90
CA PRO A 25 0.65 8.22 -0.09
C PRO A 25 -0.63 8.77 -0.75
N SER A 26 -0.52 9.66 -1.72
CA SER A 26 -1.68 10.17 -2.47
C SER A 26 -2.36 9.09 -3.30
N ASN A 27 -1.66 8.00 -3.64
CA ASN A 27 -2.21 6.88 -4.39
C ASN A 27 -2.98 5.88 -3.52
N LEU A 28 -2.82 5.96 -2.20
CA LEU A 28 -3.35 4.97 -1.25
C LEU A 28 -4.87 4.77 -1.41
N ALA A 29 -5.63 5.85 -1.50
CA ALA A 29 -7.10 5.77 -1.60
C ALA A 29 -7.58 5.03 -2.85
N HIS A 30 -6.82 5.03 -3.94
CA HIS A 30 -7.17 4.36 -5.20
C HIS A 30 -7.06 2.83 -5.12
N MET A 31 -6.36 2.32 -4.11
CA MET A 31 -6.15 0.88 -3.90
C MET A 31 -7.20 0.24 -2.99
N PHE A 32 -8.10 1.03 -2.40
CA PHE A 32 -9.20 0.52 -1.60
C PHE A 32 -10.47 0.31 -2.42
N PRO A 33 -11.28 -0.73 -2.11
CA PRO A 33 -12.61 -0.89 -2.70
C PRO A 33 -13.46 0.37 -2.52
N PRO A 34 -14.18 0.85 -3.57
CA PRO A 34 -14.98 2.09 -3.49
C PRO A 34 -16.03 2.08 -2.38
N GLN A 35 -16.51 0.89 -2.00
CA GLN A 35 -17.51 0.71 -0.93
C GLN A 35 -16.98 1.18 0.42
N LEU A 36 -15.66 1.10 0.65
CA LEU A 36 -15.03 1.57 1.88
C LEU A 36 -14.97 3.10 1.94
N ARG A 37 -15.16 3.79 0.82
CA ARG A 37 -15.05 5.26 0.72
C ARG A 37 -13.81 5.78 1.44
N ALA A 38 -12.67 5.10 1.21
CA ALA A 38 -11.39 5.44 1.84
C ALA A 38 -10.95 6.85 1.42
N ARG A 39 -10.37 7.60 2.36
CA ARG A 39 -9.83 8.93 2.14
C ARG A 39 -8.53 9.08 2.90
N VAL A 40 -7.58 9.73 2.28
CA VAL A 40 -6.40 10.27 2.97
C VAL A 40 -6.82 11.63 3.52
N GLU A 41 -6.86 11.78 4.83
CA GLU A 41 -7.31 12.99 5.52
C GLU A 41 -6.15 13.94 5.82
N ASP A 42 -4.98 13.40 6.16
CA ASP A 42 -3.76 14.17 6.44
C ASP A 42 -2.51 13.35 6.11
N ILE A 43 -1.45 14.03 5.70
CA ILE A 43 -0.15 13.42 5.42
C ILE A 43 0.92 14.30 6.05
N ARG A 44 1.70 13.72 6.97
CA ARG A 44 2.91 14.31 7.52
C ARG A 44 4.10 13.59 6.95
N MET A 45 4.80 14.23 6.02
CA MET A 45 5.92 13.63 5.31
C MET A 45 7.22 13.76 6.11
N ALA A 46 7.88 12.61 6.32
CA ALA A 46 9.31 12.57 6.61
C ALA A 46 10.08 12.32 5.31
N PRO A 47 11.27 12.92 5.14
CA PRO A 47 12.04 12.77 3.91
C PRO A 47 12.46 11.30 3.72
N ALA A 48 12.25 10.78 2.51
CA ALA A 48 12.83 9.51 2.11
C ALA A 48 14.36 9.65 1.94
N PRO A 49 15.13 8.57 2.07
CA PRO A 49 16.53 8.57 1.71
C PRO A 49 16.76 9.06 0.27
N VAL A 50 17.96 9.48 -0.05
CA VAL A 50 18.31 9.89 -1.41
C VAL A 50 17.97 8.77 -2.40
N ARG A 51 17.17 9.11 -3.41
CA ARG A 51 16.74 8.12 -4.41
C ARG A 51 17.93 7.71 -5.27
N PRO A 52 18.16 6.41 -5.45
CA PRO A 52 19.14 5.94 -6.43
C PRO A 52 18.78 6.46 -7.84
N VAL A 53 19.75 7.02 -8.54
CA VAL A 53 19.55 7.47 -9.92
C VAL A 53 19.58 6.26 -10.84
N ALA A 54 18.48 5.96 -11.51
CA ALA A 54 18.46 4.93 -12.53
C ALA A 54 19.40 5.31 -13.69
N GLN A 55 20.21 4.35 -14.15
CA GLN A 55 21.10 4.55 -15.29
C GLN A 55 20.31 4.84 -16.57
N ASP A 56 19.22 4.10 -16.77
CA ASP A 56 18.26 4.35 -17.84
C ASP A 56 17.36 5.53 -17.51
N ALA A 57 17.39 6.57 -18.36
CA ALA A 57 16.57 7.76 -18.21
C ALA A 57 15.06 7.44 -18.23
N ALA A 58 14.63 6.41 -18.97
CA ALA A 58 13.24 5.96 -19.02
C ALA A 58 12.74 5.37 -17.69
N ARG A 59 13.64 5.05 -16.77
CA ARG A 59 13.32 4.54 -15.42
C ARG A 59 13.36 5.61 -14.32
N ARG A 60 13.55 6.88 -14.68
CA ARG A 60 13.60 8.00 -13.73
C ARG A 60 12.20 8.53 -13.42
N PHE A 61 11.45 7.79 -12.62
CA PHE A 61 10.10 8.20 -12.22
C PHE A 61 10.14 9.22 -11.08
N LEU A 62 9.74 10.45 -11.38
CA LEU A 62 9.62 11.50 -10.37
C LEU A 62 8.30 11.31 -9.61
N SER A 63 8.39 11.01 -8.33
CA SER A 63 7.26 10.88 -7.42
C SER A 63 7.67 11.29 -6.01
N VAL A 64 6.72 11.84 -5.28
CA VAL A 64 6.87 12.06 -3.84
C VAL A 64 6.86 10.69 -3.16
N ALA A 65 7.71 10.50 -2.17
CA ALA A 65 7.76 9.26 -1.39
C ALA A 65 7.72 9.55 0.10
N ALA A 66 6.88 8.82 0.81
CA ALA A 66 6.79 8.86 2.26
C ALA A 66 7.93 8.02 2.85
N GLY A 67 8.98 8.68 3.35
CA GLY A 67 10.09 8.03 4.03
C GLY A 67 9.72 7.53 5.42
N SER A 68 10.65 6.78 6.06
CA SER A 68 10.47 6.32 7.44
C SER A 68 10.23 7.51 8.38
N GLY A 69 9.24 7.39 9.28
CA GLY A 69 8.74 8.46 10.14
C GLY A 69 7.55 9.24 9.56
N SER A 70 7.20 9.07 8.27
CA SER A 70 5.97 9.67 7.72
C SER A 70 4.73 9.11 8.40
N GLU A 71 3.73 9.97 8.58
CA GLU A 71 2.42 9.62 9.13
C GLU A 71 1.31 9.91 8.12
N ILE A 72 0.40 8.97 7.94
CA ILE A 72 -0.70 9.05 6.99
C ILE A 72 -1.99 8.78 7.74
N LEU A 73 -2.86 9.78 7.83
CA LEU A 73 -4.18 9.62 8.43
C LEU A 73 -5.18 9.21 7.35
N VAL A 74 -5.72 8.02 7.50
CA VAL A 74 -6.74 7.48 6.59
C VAL A 74 -8.05 7.34 7.33
N SER A 75 -9.16 7.59 6.66
CA SER A 75 -10.49 7.25 7.15
C SER A 75 -11.25 6.41 6.14
N PHE A 76 -12.07 5.49 6.62
CA PHE A 76 -12.90 4.64 5.78
C PHE A 76 -14.20 4.24 6.47
N ARG A 77 -15.18 3.77 5.70
CA ARG A 77 -16.41 3.16 6.22
C ARG A 77 -16.24 1.65 6.23
N PRO A 78 -16.35 0.98 7.38
CA PRO A 78 -16.13 -0.48 7.45
C PRO A 78 -17.22 -1.27 6.73
N ALA A 79 -18.41 -0.67 6.56
CA ALA A 79 -19.51 -1.24 5.77
C ALA A 79 -20.41 -0.11 5.21
N PRO A 80 -21.13 -0.33 4.08
CA PRO A 80 -21.96 0.69 3.44
C PRO A 80 -23.07 1.25 4.33
N TRP A 81 -23.62 0.41 5.21
CA TRP A 81 -24.70 0.78 6.14
C TRP A 81 -24.20 1.41 7.45
N ILE A 82 -22.90 1.43 7.70
CA ILE A 82 -22.33 2.07 8.88
C ILE A 82 -22.00 3.53 8.53
N PRO A 83 -22.71 4.52 9.08
CA PRO A 83 -22.47 5.94 8.78
C PRO A 83 -21.14 6.44 9.35
N THR A 84 -20.70 5.86 10.46
CA THR A 84 -19.48 6.27 11.16
C THR A 84 -18.24 5.87 10.39
N ARG A 85 -17.28 6.79 10.30
CA ARG A 85 -15.97 6.50 9.72
C ARG A 85 -15.02 5.98 10.79
N VAL A 86 -14.22 5.00 10.44
CA VAL A 86 -13.08 4.54 11.23
C VAL A 86 -11.86 5.31 10.76
N THR A 87 -11.09 5.85 11.70
CA THR A 87 -9.82 6.52 11.42
C THR A 87 -8.66 5.57 11.72
N TRP A 88 -7.61 5.70 10.91
CA TRP A 88 -6.38 4.93 10.99
C TRP A 88 -5.20 5.83 10.75
N LEU A 89 -4.31 5.96 11.74
CA LEU A 89 -3.03 6.63 11.60
C LEU A 89 -1.95 5.56 11.34
N ALA A 90 -1.47 5.49 10.12
CA ALA A 90 -0.33 4.66 9.74
C ALA A 90 0.97 5.47 9.88
N ARG A 91 2.02 4.84 10.38
CA ARG A 91 3.39 5.38 10.42
C ARG A 91 4.30 4.48 9.63
N ILE A 92 5.04 5.05 8.69
CA ILE A 92 6.08 4.31 7.96
C ILE A 92 7.24 4.03 8.90
N THR A 93 7.58 2.76 9.10
CA THR A 93 8.63 2.32 10.04
C THR A 93 9.89 1.85 9.31
N GLU A 94 9.74 1.34 8.09
CA GLU A 94 10.85 0.88 7.25
C GLU A 94 10.74 1.48 5.86
N PHE A 95 11.88 1.77 5.22
CA PHE A 95 11.90 2.25 3.85
C PHE A 95 13.25 1.94 3.18
N ALA A 96 13.21 1.21 2.08
CA ALA A 96 14.36 0.95 1.21
C ALA A 96 13.93 1.05 -0.25
N TRP A 97 14.51 1.99 -1.00
CA TRP A 97 14.17 2.21 -2.39
C TRP A 97 14.23 0.94 -3.23
N ASN A 98 13.20 0.74 -4.07
CA ASN A 98 13.07 -0.37 -5.01
C ASN A 98 13.18 -1.76 -4.36
N SER A 99 12.89 -1.85 -3.07
CA SER A 99 12.96 -3.09 -2.28
C SER A 99 11.72 -3.27 -1.41
N HIS A 100 11.53 -2.42 -0.41
CA HIS A 100 10.41 -2.55 0.51
C HIS A 100 10.16 -1.27 1.30
N PHE A 101 8.97 -1.18 1.86
CA PHE A 101 8.64 -0.31 2.98
C PHE A 101 7.62 -1.02 3.88
N ALA A 102 7.53 -0.57 5.13
CA ALA A 102 6.53 -1.08 6.05
C ALA A 102 5.87 0.07 6.80
N ASP A 103 4.59 -0.12 7.11
CA ASP A 103 3.83 0.76 7.97
C ASP A 103 3.24 0.01 9.16
N GLU A 104 3.10 0.71 10.25
CA GLU A 104 2.46 0.24 11.47
C GLU A 104 1.33 1.18 11.88
N GLN A 105 0.28 0.60 12.46
CA GLN A 105 -0.77 1.41 13.04
C GLN A 105 -0.27 2.12 14.29
N ALA A 106 -0.11 3.44 14.21
CA ALA A 106 0.15 4.28 15.39
C ALA A 106 -1.13 4.54 16.20
N ARG A 107 -2.28 4.64 15.53
CA ARG A 107 -3.60 4.74 16.13
C ARG A 107 -4.65 4.17 15.19
N GLY A 108 -5.58 3.37 15.70
CA GLY A 108 -6.62 2.76 14.87
C GLY A 108 -7.36 1.64 15.59
N PRO A 109 -8.10 0.82 14.83
CA PRO A 109 -9.02 -0.16 15.41
C PRO A 109 -8.36 -1.46 15.89
N PHE A 110 -7.13 -1.74 15.48
CA PHE A 110 -6.43 -2.98 15.88
C PHE A 110 -5.67 -2.78 17.20
N GLN A 111 -5.37 -3.86 17.91
CA GLN A 111 -4.42 -3.83 19.01
C GLN A 111 -3.00 -3.64 18.48
N THR A 112 -2.65 -4.40 17.45
CA THR A 112 -1.43 -4.24 16.66
C THR A 112 -1.74 -4.46 15.20
N PHE A 113 -1.06 -3.72 14.32
CA PHE A 113 -1.12 -3.92 12.89
C PHE A 113 0.19 -3.45 12.26
N ARG A 114 0.79 -4.31 11.47
CA ARG A 114 1.98 -4.02 10.67
C ARG A 114 1.77 -4.56 9.26
N HIS A 115 2.09 -3.75 8.28
CA HIS A 115 2.01 -4.11 6.88
C HIS A 115 3.34 -3.84 6.20
N ARG A 116 3.95 -4.87 5.65
CA ARG A 116 5.18 -4.77 4.87
C ARG A 116 4.90 -5.02 3.40
N HIS A 117 5.33 -4.08 2.57
CA HIS A 117 5.31 -4.17 1.11
C HIS A 117 6.69 -4.55 0.60
N GLY A 118 6.83 -5.72 0.00
CA GLY A 118 8.01 -6.12 -0.76
C GLY A 118 7.79 -5.80 -2.24
N ILE A 119 8.79 -5.22 -2.89
CA ILE A 119 8.70 -4.79 -4.30
C ILE A 119 10.01 -5.19 -4.97
N THR A 120 10.01 -6.28 -5.74
CA THR A 120 11.21 -6.90 -6.27
C THR A 120 11.10 -7.05 -7.79
N ALA A 121 12.14 -6.66 -8.51
CA ALA A 121 12.23 -6.92 -9.95
C ALA A 121 12.24 -8.44 -10.20
N GLU A 122 11.40 -8.89 -11.12
CA GLU A 122 11.26 -10.31 -11.46
C GLU A 122 10.93 -10.48 -12.93
N TRP A 123 11.68 -11.36 -13.61
CA TRP A 123 11.43 -11.73 -15.00
C TRP A 123 10.47 -12.91 -15.07
N ARG A 124 9.45 -12.82 -15.94
CA ARG A 124 8.53 -13.92 -16.25
C ARG A 124 8.37 -14.01 -17.78
N ASP A 125 8.54 -15.20 -18.30
CA ASP A 125 8.37 -15.49 -19.75
C ASP A 125 9.12 -14.51 -20.65
N GLY A 126 10.35 -14.13 -20.27
CA GLY A 126 11.20 -13.19 -21.02
C GLY A 126 10.80 -11.72 -20.88
N GLN A 127 9.81 -11.40 -20.06
CA GLN A 127 9.37 -10.04 -19.78
C GLN A 127 9.82 -9.60 -18.39
N GLU A 128 10.46 -8.42 -18.32
CA GLU A 128 10.75 -7.76 -17.05
C GLU A 128 9.47 -7.24 -16.41
N GLY A 129 9.35 -7.45 -15.12
CA GLY A 129 8.26 -6.95 -14.32
C GLY A 129 8.64 -6.83 -12.86
N THR A 130 7.64 -6.70 -12.02
CA THR A 130 7.80 -6.52 -10.57
C THR A 130 6.88 -7.48 -9.83
N LEU A 131 7.44 -8.24 -8.90
CA LEU A 131 6.67 -8.95 -7.88
C LEU A 131 6.41 -8.02 -6.71
N VAL A 132 5.15 -7.74 -6.45
CA VAL A 132 4.67 -7.05 -5.24
C VAL A 132 4.21 -8.11 -4.26
N THR A 133 4.76 -8.08 -3.06
CA THR A 133 4.36 -8.94 -1.94
C THR A 133 3.86 -8.11 -0.79
N ASP A 134 2.85 -8.57 -0.11
CA ASP A 134 2.26 -7.93 1.07
C ASP A 134 2.22 -8.92 2.21
N GLU A 135 2.78 -8.52 3.34
CA GLU A 135 2.78 -9.27 4.59
C GLU A 135 2.11 -8.43 5.66
N ILE A 136 0.95 -8.87 6.13
CA ILE A 136 0.19 -8.19 7.18
C ILE A 136 0.20 -9.05 8.43
N GLU A 137 0.63 -8.47 9.54
CA GLU A 137 0.51 -9.04 10.88
C GLU A 137 -0.42 -8.15 11.69
N PHE A 138 -1.45 -8.76 12.30
CA PHE A 138 -2.40 -8.01 13.11
C PHE A 138 -2.89 -8.78 14.33
N ALA A 139 -3.28 -8.06 15.36
CA ALA A 139 -3.99 -8.58 16.51
C ALA A 139 -5.23 -7.74 16.78
N LEU A 140 -6.33 -8.41 17.16
CA LEU A 140 -7.57 -7.75 17.55
C LEU A 140 -7.54 -7.47 19.06
N GLY A 141 -7.93 -6.25 19.45
CA GLY A 141 -8.18 -5.93 20.85
C GLY A 141 -9.53 -6.44 21.34
N TYR A 142 -9.78 -6.33 22.63
CA TYR A 142 -11.05 -6.72 23.26
C TYR A 142 -12.24 -5.79 22.91
N GLY A 143 -12.04 -4.78 22.05
CA GLY A 143 -13.09 -3.86 21.63
C GLY A 143 -13.92 -4.37 20.46
N PHE A 144 -14.45 -3.43 19.67
CA PHE A 144 -15.36 -3.68 18.54
C PHE A 144 -14.85 -4.74 17.54
N LEU A 145 -13.55 -4.78 17.25
CA LEU A 145 -12.98 -5.78 16.34
C LEU A 145 -12.95 -7.19 16.96
N GLY A 146 -12.82 -7.31 18.28
CA GLY A 146 -12.94 -8.60 18.96
C GLY A 146 -14.32 -9.23 18.80
N LEU A 147 -15.37 -8.40 18.70
CA LEU A 147 -16.74 -8.84 18.45
C LEU A 147 -16.98 -9.30 17.01
N ILE A 148 -16.25 -8.72 16.04
CA ILE A 148 -16.38 -9.07 14.61
C ILE A 148 -15.68 -10.39 14.30
N GLY A 149 -14.63 -10.72 15.05
CA GLY A 149 -13.84 -11.95 14.90
C GLY A 149 -12.79 -11.88 13.78
N GLU A 150 -11.75 -12.66 13.96
CA GLU A 150 -10.56 -12.72 13.07
C GLU A 150 -10.94 -13.14 11.64
N GLY A 151 -11.88 -14.06 11.49
CA GLY A 151 -12.33 -14.56 10.19
C GLY A 151 -12.96 -13.47 9.31
N MET A 152 -13.69 -12.53 9.91
CA MET A 152 -14.28 -11.42 9.16
C MET A 152 -13.21 -10.42 8.72
N VAL A 153 -12.22 -10.12 9.56
CA VAL A 153 -11.10 -9.26 9.20
C VAL A 153 -10.32 -9.88 8.04
N ARG A 154 -9.99 -11.18 8.13
CA ARG A 154 -9.31 -11.91 7.05
C ARG A 154 -10.10 -11.83 5.74
N LYS A 155 -11.40 -12.10 5.76
CA LYS A 155 -12.26 -11.99 4.58
C LYS A 155 -12.27 -10.57 3.99
N ARG A 156 -12.22 -9.53 4.83
CA ARG A 156 -12.12 -8.13 4.35
C ARG A 156 -10.76 -7.84 3.71
N LEU A 157 -9.68 -8.35 4.27
CA LEU A 157 -8.36 -8.27 3.64
C LEU A 157 -8.36 -8.97 2.28
N GLU A 158 -8.83 -10.21 2.20
CA GLU A 158 -8.95 -10.95 0.94
C GLU A 158 -9.72 -10.17 -0.13
N GLN A 159 -10.88 -9.59 0.21
CA GLN A 159 -11.67 -8.77 -0.70
C GLN A 159 -10.93 -7.49 -1.14
N SER A 160 -10.23 -6.82 -0.23
CA SER A 160 -9.47 -5.61 -0.54
C SER A 160 -8.29 -5.90 -1.45
N PHE A 161 -7.59 -7.00 -1.21
CA PHE A 161 -6.46 -7.42 -2.05
C PHE A 161 -6.91 -7.93 -3.42
N ALA A 162 -8.02 -8.67 -3.50
CA ALA A 162 -8.61 -9.07 -4.77
C ALA A 162 -8.99 -7.85 -5.64
N PHE A 163 -9.62 -6.84 -5.04
CA PHE A 163 -9.90 -5.58 -5.71
C PHE A 163 -8.62 -4.89 -6.21
N ARG A 164 -7.61 -4.76 -5.33
CA ARG A 164 -6.32 -4.15 -5.69
C ARG A 164 -5.65 -4.90 -6.84
N HIS A 165 -5.64 -6.23 -6.82
CA HIS A 165 -5.05 -7.03 -7.88
C HIS A 165 -5.70 -6.79 -9.24
N GLN A 166 -7.01 -6.57 -9.28
CA GLN A 166 -7.71 -6.22 -10.53
C GLN A 166 -7.39 -4.81 -11.00
N ARG A 167 -7.26 -3.86 -10.08
CA ARG A 167 -7.08 -2.43 -10.41
C ARG A 167 -5.64 -2.02 -10.68
N LEU A 168 -4.69 -2.65 -10.03
CA LEU A 168 -3.29 -2.24 -10.05
C LEU A 168 -2.70 -2.17 -11.48
N PRO A 169 -2.90 -3.15 -12.38
CA PRO A 169 -2.38 -3.08 -13.74
C PRO A 169 -2.91 -1.87 -14.53
N GLU A 170 -4.19 -1.54 -14.37
CA GLU A 170 -4.81 -0.37 -15.02
C GLU A 170 -4.21 0.95 -14.52
N ILE A 171 -4.07 1.08 -13.19
CA ILE A 171 -3.52 2.28 -12.57
C ILE A 171 -2.05 2.46 -12.97
N LEU A 172 -1.25 1.39 -12.96
CA LEU A 172 0.14 1.44 -13.38
C LEU A 172 0.29 1.76 -14.87
N SER A 173 -0.63 1.29 -15.72
CA SER A 173 -0.68 1.68 -17.14
C SER A 173 -0.87 3.19 -17.31
N ILE A 174 -1.73 3.81 -16.52
CA ILE A 174 -1.93 5.26 -16.54
C ILE A 174 -0.67 5.99 -16.05
N ALA A 175 -0.10 5.55 -14.93
CA ALA A 175 1.11 6.12 -14.35
C ALA A 175 2.30 6.04 -15.32
N SER A 176 2.48 4.91 -16.01
CA SER A 176 3.52 4.71 -17.02
C SER A 176 3.37 5.68 -18.19
N ARG A 177 2.16 5.84 -18.73
CA ARG A 177 1.89 6.80 -19.81
C ARG A 177 2.14 8.26 -19.40
N GLN A 178 1.81 8.62 -18.16
CA GLN A 178 2.08 9.95 -17.63
C GLN A 178 3.57 10.21 -17.45
N ALA A 179 4.33 9.22 -17.00
CA ALA A 179 5.78 9.32 -16.88
C ALA A 179 6.45 9.51 -18.25
N ALA A 180 6.05 8.73 -19.26
CA ALA A 180 6.58 8.84 -20.63
C ALA A 180 6.30 10.19 -21.32
N ARG A 181 5.30 10.96 -20.87
CA ARG A 181 4.99 12.30 -21.41
C ARG A 181 5.81 13.43 -20.75
N ARG A 182 6.49 13.14 -19.65
CA ARG A 182 7.22 14.13 -18.85
C ARG A 182 8.76 14.01 -18.99
N GLY A 183 9.22 12.93 -19.58
CA GLY A 183 10.63 12.69 -19.93
C GLY A 183 10.88 13.00 -21.40
#